data_bb186d06498e792a165e88600bfcef95
#
_entry.id   bb186d06498e792a165e88600bfcef95
#
_cell.length_a   1.000
_cell.length_b   1.000
_cell.length_c   1.000
_cell.angle_alpha   90.00
_cell.angle_beta   90.00
_cell.angle_gamma   90.00
#
_symmetry.space_group_name_H-M   'P 1'
#
loop_
_entity.id
_entity.type
_entity.pdbx_description
1 polymer ?
#
loop_
_entity_poly.entity_id
_entity_poly.type
_entity_poly.pdbx_seq_one_letter_code
_entity_poly.pdbx_strand_id
1 'polypeptide(L)'
;GVYNPHTESAKSFADRWEINWYADMEHFYADIDVVYIATPHETHYSYIKDALNHGKHVICEKPMVLKRQQAEELFELAKEKGLILFEGIKTAYCPGFHKLLGIAASGSIGAIRNIEACFTKLEKPDTRELTDINYGGSFTELGSYIMLPVLKLLGEEYTDYRFESLRGENGLD
;
A
#
# COMPACT_ATOMS: atom_id res chain seq x y z
N GLY A 1 -1.85 18.66 -8.33
CA GLY A 1 -1.74 19.46 -7.12
C GLY A 1 -1.57 18.63 -5.86
N VAL A 2 -1.47 19.24 -4.71
CA VAL A 2 -1.27 18.58 -3.41
C VAL A 2 -2.21 19.13 -2.34
N TYR A 3 -2.72 18.23 -1.52
CA TYR A 3 -3.39 18.53 -0.27
C TYR A 3 -2.64 17.87 0.89
N ASN A 4 -2.55 18.57 2.00
CA ASN A 4 -2.07 18.04 3.28
C ASN A 4 -2.79 18.79 4.41
N PRO A 5 -3.28 18.11 5.49
CA PRO A 5 -3.87 18.78 6.64
C PRO A 5 -2.95 19.85 7.27
N HIS A 6 -1.63 19.65 7.17
CA HIS A 6 -0.64 20.63 7.55
C HIS A 6 -0.33 21.57 6.38
N THR A 7 -1.01 22.69 6.32
CA THR A 7 -0.95 23.67 5.23
C THR A 7 0.49 24.08 4.83
N GLU A 8 1.37 24.29 5.79
CA GLU A 8 2.76 24.66 5.51
C GLU A 8 3.53 23.50 4.81
N SER A 9 3.21 22.25 5.13
CA SER A 9 3.78 21.10 4.43
C SER A 9 3.27 21.02 2.98
N ALA A 10 1.99 21.31 2.77
CA ALA A 10 1.40 21.36 1.42
C ALA A 10 2.06 22.43 0.57
N LYS A 11 2.19 23.65 1.10
CA LYS A 11 2.84 24.79 0.42
C LYS A 11 4.29 24.47 0.07
N SER A 12 5.08 24.03 1.06
CA SER A 12 6.50 23.69 0.85
C SER A 12 6.69 22.60 -0.21
N PHE A 13 5.82 21.61 -0.23
CA PHE A 13 5.84 20.57 -1.26
C PHE A 13 5.46 21.15 -2.63
N ALA A 14 4.41 21.94 -2.69
CA ALA A 14 3.94 22.58 -3.92
C ALA A 14 5.00 23.52 -4.54
N ASP A 15 5.65 24.34 -3.72
CA ASP A 15 6.73 25.23 -4.16
C ASP A 15 7.91 24.45 -4.73
N ARG A 16 8.28 23.33 -4.07
CA ARG A 16 9.39 22.47 -4.52
C ARG A 16 9.14 21.82 -5.87
N TRP A 17 7.88 21.47 -6.15
CA TRP A 17 7.51 20.71 -7.34
C TRP A 17 6.76 21.55 -8.39
N GLU A 18 6.62 22.86 -8.14
CA GLU A 18 5.92 23.80 -9.02
C GLU A 18 4.50 23.36 -9.37
N ILE A 19 3.74 22.89 -8.35
CA ILE A 19 2.36 22.43 -8.48
C ILE A 19 1.42 23.23 -7.59
N ASN A 20 0.12 23.14 -7.82
CA ASN A 20 -0.88 23.78 -6.95
C ASN A 20 -0.97 23.07 -5.59
N TRP A 21 -1.25 23.84 -4.54
CA TRP A 21 -1.68 23.31 -3.26
C TRP A 21 -3.13 23.74 -2.98
N TYR A 22 -3.84 22.97 -2.16
CA TYR A 22 -5.22 23.21 -1.81
C TYR A 22 -5.37 23.30 -0.30
N ALA A 23 -6.22 24.25 0.14
CA ALA A 23 -6.48 24.48 1.56
C ALA A 23 -7.49 23.47 2.14
N ASP A 24 -8.32 22.89 1.28
CA ASP A 24 -9.36 21.93 1.64
C ASP A 24 -9.53 20.83 0.57
N MET A 25 -10.20 19.76 0.96
CA MET A 25 -10.42 18.59 0.13
C MET A 25 -11.41 18.82 -1.00
N GLU A 26 -12.40 19.68 -0.82
CA GLU A 26 -13.43 19.95 -1.83
C GLU A 26 -12.83 20.56 -3.10
N HIS A 27 -12.02 21.61 -2.93
CA HIS A 27 -11.32 22.23 -4.04
C HIS A 27 -10.27 21.29 -4.64
N PHE A 28 -9.59 20.49 -3.80
CA PHE A 28 -8.65 19.49 -4.29
C PHE A 28 -9.35 18.47 -5.18
N TYR A 29 -10.46 17.89 -4.72
CA TYR A 29 -11.20 16.93 -5.54
C TYR A 29 -11.81 17.55 -6.81
N ALA A 30 -12.22 18.82 -6.77
CA ALA A 30 -12.79 19.46 -7.95
C ALA A 30 -11.82 19.50 -9.15
N ASP A 31 -10.51 19.57 -8.88
CA ASP A 31 -9.46 19.78 -9.89
C ASP A 31 -8.73 18.51 -10.33
N ILE A 32 -9.12 17.33 -9.82
CA ILE A 32 -8.41 16.07 -10.12
C ILE A 32 -9.36 14.98 -10.59
N ASP A 33 -8.84 14.02 -11.34
CA ASP A 33 -9.53 12.78 -11.71
C ASP A 33 -9.01 11.58 -10.88
N VAL A 34 -7.75 11.63 -10.46
CA VAL A 34 -7.06 10.58 -9.73
C VAL A 34 -6.35 11.15 -8.53
N VAL A 35 -6.49 10.51 -7.38
CA VAL A 35 -5.72 10.84 -6.18
C VAL A 35 -4.68 9.75 -5.87
N TYR A 36 -3.46 10.18 -5.55
CA TYR A 36 -2.42 9.33 -4.96
C TYR A 36 -2.37 9.59 -3.45
N ILE A 37 -2.67 8.57 -2.65
CA ILE A 37 -2.71 8.64 -1.20
C ILE A 37 -1.40 8.09 -0.63
N ALA A 38 -0.62 8.95 0.02
CA ALA A 38 0.64 8.62 0.67
C ALA A 38 0.66 9.20 2.10
N THR A 39 -0.36 8.88 2.85
CA THR A 39 -0.59 9.32 4.22
C THR A 39 -0.22 8.20 5.22
N PRO A 40 -0.29 8.41 6.53
CA PRO A 40 -0.15 7.32 7.50
C PRO A 40 -1.19 6.20 7.31
N HIS A 41 -0.79 4.95 7.54
CA HIS A 41 -1.58 3.74 7.23
C HIS A 41 -3.00 3.77 7.81
N GLU A 42 -3.17 4.26 9.04
CA GLU A 42 -4.47 4.38 9.72
C GLU A 42 -5.45 5.29 9.02
N THR A 43 -4.97 6.19 8.18
CA THR A 43 -5.81 7.17 7.47
C THR A 43 -6.20 6.72 6.05
N HIS A 44 -5.55 5.69 5.51
CA HIS A 44 -5.78 5.23 4.14
C HIS A 44 -7.24 4.91 3.88
N TYR A 45 -7.86 4.10 4.74
CA TYR A 45 -9.27 3.71 4.58
C TYR A 45 -10.21 4.91 4.44
N SER A 46 -10.07 5.90 5.32
CA SER A 46 -10.94 7.08 5.30
C SER A 46 -10.74 7.93 4.06
N TYR A 47 -9.49 8.18 3.66
CA TYR A 47 -9.19 8.97 2.47
C TYR A 47 -9.57 8.25 1.17
N ILE A 48 -9.38 6.94 1.09
CA ILE A 48 -9.84 6.16 -0.07
C ILE A 48 -11.36 6.24 -0.21
N LYS A 49 -12.08 5.98 0.89
CA LYS A 49 -13.55 6.02 0.90
C LYS A 49 -14.08 7.38 0.52
N ASP A 50 -13.47 8.44 1.05
CA ASP A 50 -13.83 9.82 0.74
C ASP A 50 -13.60 10.14 -0.74
N ALA A 51 -12.43 9.83 -1.28
CA ALA A 51 -12.09 10.04 -2.68
C ALA A 51 -13.04 9.29 -3.65
N LEU A 52 -13.33 8.01 -3.36
CA LEU A 52 -14.29 7.24 -4.13
C LEU A 52 -15.70 7.85 -4.07
N ASN A 53 -16.12 8.38 -2.92
CA ASN A 53 -17.40 9.07 -2.80
C ASN A 53 -17.46 10.37 -3.60
N HIS A 54 -16.34 11.04 -3.79
CA HIS A 54 -16.22 12.20 -4.68
C HIS A 54 -15.99 11.83 -6.16
N GLY A 55 -16.12 10.55 -6.51
CA GLY A 55 -15.99 10.09 -7.90
C GLY A 55 -14.57 10.07 -8.43
N LYS A 56 -13.56 9.95 -7.55
CA LYS A 56 -12.15 9.96 -7.96
C LYS A 56 -11.56 8.55 -8.01
N HIS A 57 -10.73 8.30 -9.04
CA HIS A 57 -9.87 7.13 -9.06
C HIS A 57 -8.80 7.24 -7.96
N VAL A 58 -8.38 6.11 -7.42
CA VAL A 58 -7.47 6.09 -6.27
C VAL A 58 -6.28 5.18 -6.51
N ILE A 59 -5.09 5.69 -6.22
CA ILE A 59 -3.88 4.92 -5.97
C ILE A 59 -3.49 5.18 -4.52
N CYS A 60 -3.40 4.13 -3.71
CA CYS A 60 -3.01 4.26 -2.30
C CYS A 60 -1.73 3.50 -2.01
N GLU A 61 -0.83 4.10 -1.24
CA GLU A 61 0.38 3.42 -0.77
C GLU A 61 0.06 2.14 0.02
N LYS A 62 1.03 1.27 0.03
CA LYS A 62 0.98 0.00 0.76
C LYS A 62 1.28 0.22 2.28
N PRO A 63 0.72 -0.59 3.16
CA PRO A 63 -0.46 -1.41 2.93
C PRO A 63 -1.69 -0.53 2.76
N MET A 64 -2.52 -0.84 1.75
CA MET A 64 -3.70 -0.03 1.42
C MET A 64 -4.65 0.07 2.61
N VAL A 65 -4.88 -1.04 3.29
CA VAL A 65 -5.60 -1.13 4.57
C VAL A 65 -5.07 -2.29 5.40
N LEU A 66 -5.37 -2.28 6.71
CA LEU A 66 -4.92 -3.30 7.65
C LEU A 66 -6.00 -4.35 8.00
N LYS A 67 -7.22 -4.18 7.49
CA LYS A 67 -8.34 -5.10 7.77
C LYS A 67 -8.97 -5.55 6.47
N ARG A 68 -9.19 -6.87 6.36
CA ARG A 68 -9.82 -7.49 5.18
C ARG A 68 -11.18 -6.86 4.86
N GLN A 69 -12.03 -6.66 5.86
CA GLN A 69 -13.36 -6.07 5.65
C GLN A 69 -13.29 -4.67 5.04
N GLN A 70 -12.29 -3.87 5.42
CA GLN A 70 -12.08 -2.55 4.82
C GLN A 70 -11.68 -2.65 3.34
N ALA A 71 -10.83 -3.62 2.98
CA ALA A 71 -10.46 -3.85 1.59
C ALA A 71 -11.68 -4.26 0.76
N GLU A 72 -12.44 -5.23 1.24
CA GLU A 72 -13.65 -5.72 0.58
C GLU A 72 -14.65 -4.57 0.34
N GLU A 73 -14.94 -3.76 1.36
CA GLU A 73 -15.84 -2.60 1.26
C GLU A 73 -15.35 -1.59 0.21
N LEU A 74 -14.07 -1.25 0.22
CA LEU A 74 -13.51 -0.25 -0.70
C LEU A 74 -13.50 -0.72 -2.15
N PHE A 75 -13.18 -2.00 -2.40
CA PHE A 75 -13.24 -2.55 -3.76
C PHE A 75 -14.67 -2.68 -4.28
N GLU A 76 -15.63 -3.02 -3.42
CA GLU A 76 -17.05 -3.01 -3.79
C GLU A 76 -17.52 -1.60 -4.12
N LEU A 77 -17.21 -0.62 -3.29
CA LEU A 77 -17.54 0.79 -3.52
C LEU A 77 -16.93 1.30 -4.83
N ALA A 78 -15.66 1.00 -5.10
CA ALA A 78 -15.01 1.38 -6.34
C ALA A 78 -15.71 0.74 -7.57
N LYS A 79 -16.07 -0.54 -7.47
CA LYS A 79 -16.78 -1.26 -8.51
C LYS A 79 -18.17 -0.68 -8.77
N GLU A 80 -18.96 -0.40 -7.73
CA GLU A 80 -20.29 0.20 -7.83
C GLU A 80 -20.26 1.56 -8.52
N LYS A 81 -19.22 2.34 -8.27
CA LYS A 81 -19.03 3.68 -8.86
C LYS A 81 -18.32 3.67 -10.22
N GLY A 82 -17.87 2.50 -10.71
CA GLY A 82 -17.08 2.40 -11.94
C GLY A 82 -15.71 3.07 -11.84
N LEU A 83 -15.13 3.11 -10.64
CA LEU A 83 -13.85 3.75 -10.36
C LEU A 83 -12.72 2.72 -10.21
N ILE A 84 -11.51 3.18 -10.42
CA ILE A 84 -10.29 2.38 -10.26
C ILE A 84 -9.74 2.61 -8.86
N LEU A 85 -9.42 1.51 -8.16
CA LEU A 85 -8.71 1.51 -6.90
C LEU A 85 -7.47 0.60 -7.03
N PHE A 86 -6.28 1.17 -6.82
CA PHE A 86 -5.01 0.45 -6.83
C PHE A 86 -4.27 0.57 -5.52
N GLU A 87 -3.64 -0.53 -5.09
CA GLU A 87 -2.59 -0.50 -4.08
C GLU A 87 -1.22 -0.22 -4.73
N GLY A 88 -0.48 0.73 -4.17
CA GLY A 88 0.83 1.18 -4.64
C GLY A 88 1.98 0.22 -4.34
N ILE A 89 1.74 -1.09 -4.34
CA ILE A 89 2.78 -2.09 -4.20
C ILE A 89 3.62 -2.19 -5.49
N LYS A 90 4.56 -1.27 -5.64
CA LYS A 90 5.36 -1.05 -6.86
C LYS A 90 5.97 -2.32 -7.47
N THR A 91 6.31 -3.31 -6.64
CA THR A 91 6.86 -4.59 -7.12
C THR A 91 5.90 -5.32 -8.05
N ALA A 92 4.59 -5.23 -7.80
CA ALA A 92 3.57 -5.85 -8.64
C ALA A 92 3.59 -5.35 -10.10
N TYR A 93 4.06 -4.11 -10.31
CA TYR A 93 4.09 -3.44 -11.61
C TYR A 93 5.50 -3.39 -12.22
N CYS A 94 6.50 -3.95 -11.53
CA CYS A 94 7.88 -3.97 -12.00
C CYS A 94 8.05 -4.91 -13.20
N PRO A 95 8.63 -4.45 -14.34
CA PRO A 95 8.85 -5.30 -15.51
C PRO A 95 9.66 -6.56 -15.20
N GLY A 96 10.65 -6.46 -14.30
CA GLY A 96 11.42 -7.62 -13.84
C GLY A 96 10.58 -8.67 -13.12
N PHE A 97 9.64 -8.25 -12.31
CA PHE A 97 8.69 -9.14 -11.63
C PHE A 97 7.74 -9.82 -12.62
N HIS A 98 7.20 -9.09 -13.58
CA HIS A 98 6.38 -9.68 -14.65
C HIS A 98 7.16 -10.70 -15.48
N LYS A 99 8.43 -10.43 -15.78
CA LYS A 99 9.29 -11.39 -16.47
C LYS A 99 9.52 -12.67 -15.65
N LEU A 100 9.74 -12.53 -14.35
CA LEU A 100 9.86 -13.66 -13.42
C LEU A 100 8.58 -14.52 -13.43
N LEU A 101 7.41 -13.91 -13.32
CA LEU A 101 6.13 -14.62 -13.40
C LEU A 101 5.94 -15.32 -14.75
N GLY A 102 6.33 -14.67 -15.85
CA GLY A 102 6.28 -15.28 -17.18
C GLY A 102 7.20 -16.50 -17.31
N ILE A 103 8.43 -16.45 -16.77
CA ILE A 103 9.35 -17.60 -16.75
C ILE A 103 8.76 -18.74 -15.92
N ALA A 104 8.21 -18.44 -14.74
CA ALA A 104 7.57 -19.43 -13.90
C ALA A 104 6.39 -20.12 -14.61
N ALA A 105 5.53 -19.34 -15.26
CA ALA A 105 4.36 -19.83 -15.99
C ALA A 105 4.71 -20.62 -17.26
N SER A 106 5.87 -20.36 -17.88
CA SER A 106 6.30 -21.07 -19.11
C SER A 106 6.65 -22.54 -18.90
N GLY A 107 6.80 -22.99 -17.67
CA GLY A 107 7.25 -24.34 -17.32
C GLY A 107 8.74 -24.61 -17.57
N SER A 108 9.51 -23.64 -18.08
CA SER A 108 10.94 -23.81 -18.41
C SER A 108 11.81 -24.17 -17.20
N ILE A 109 11.40 -23.79 -16.00
CA ILE A 109 12.06 -24.13 -14.73
C ILE A 109 11.37 -25.24 -13.95
N GLY A 110 10.35 -25.88 -14.54
CA GLY A 110 9.51 -26.88 -13.88
C GLY A 110 8.53 -26.30 -12.87
N ALA A 111 7.93 -27.17 -12.06
CA ALA A 111 6.95 -26.77 -11.04
C ALA A 111 7.66 -26.16 -9.83
N ILE A 112 7.23 -24.98 -9.43
CA ILE A 112 7.68 -24.33 -8.19
C ILE A 112 7.14 -25.13 -6.98
N ARG A 113 8.02 -25.52 -6.08
CA ARG A 113 7.71 -26.31 -4.89
C ARG A 113 7.95 -25.55 -3.59
N ASN A 114 8.83 -24.60 -3.61
CA ASN A 114 9.18 -23.78 -2.46
C ASN A 114 9.50 -22.35 -2.89
N ILE A 115 9.17 -21.40 -2.04
CA ILE A 115 9.51 -19.99 -2.18
C ILE A 115 10.05 -19.51 -0.84
N GLU A 116 11.23 -18.91 -0.89
CA GLU A 116 11.79 -18.15 0.20
C GLU A 116 11.86 -16.68 -0.21
N ALA A 117 11.25 -15.81 0.56
CA ALA A 117 11.23 -14.38 0.31
C ALA A 117 11.69 -13.63 1.56
N CYS A 118 12.62 -12.72 1.37
CA CYS A 118 13.13 -11.87 2.43
C CYS A 118 13.13 -10.42 1.97
N PHE A 119 12.68 -9.54 2.85
CA PHE A 119 12.79 -8.10 2.66
C PHE A 119 13.16 -7.47 3.99
N THR A 120 14.31 -6.83 4.04
CA THR A 120 14.84 -6.17 5.24
C THR A 120 15.19 -4.72 4.93
N LYS A 121 15.03 -3.86 5.92
CA LYS A 121 15.39 -2.46 5.84
C LYS A 121 16.03 -2.04 7.17
N LEU A 122 17.12 -1.32 7.11
CA LEU A 122 17.71 -0.70 8.28
C LEU A 122 17.00 0.63 8.53
N GLU A 123 16.31 0.72 9.68
CA GLU A 123 15.60 1.94 10.08
C GLU A 123 16.32 2.64 11.25
N LYS A 124 16.05 3.95 11.38
CA LYS A 124 16.49 4.71 12.55
C LYS A 124 15.61 4.36 13.75
N PRO A 125 16.19 4.31 14.98
CA PRO A 125 15.45 3.87 16.16
C PRO A 125 14.19 4.66 16.53
N ASP A 126 14.11 5.92 16.09
CA ASP A 126 13.03 6.86 16.39
C ASP A 126 11.98 6.96 15.27
N THR A 127 12.06 6.10 14.26
CA THR A 127 11.05 6.08 13.19
C THR A 127 9.72 5.53 13.67
N ARG A 128 8.65 5.98 13.05
CA ARG A 128 7.29 5.54 13.35
C ARG A 128 7.14 4.02 13.23
N GLU A 129 7.77 3.43 12.23
CA GLU A 129 7.75 2.00 11.94
C GLU A 129 8.24 1.15 13.13
N LEU A 130 9.13 1.73 13.96
CA LEU A 130 9.69 1.08 15.14
C LEU A 130 9.08 1.56 16.47
N THR A 131 8.25 2.60 16.47
CA THR A 131 7.73 3.23 17.69
C THR A 131 6.21 3.20 17.84
N ASP A 132 5.48 3.14 16.73
CA ASP A 132 4.02 3.11 16.74
C ASP A 132 3.50 1.68 16.97
N ILE A 133 3.11 1.37 18.20
CA ILE A 133 2.64 0.04 18.60
C ILE A 133 1.32 -0.40 17.95
N ASN A 134 0.58 0.51 17.31
CA ASN A 134 -0.69 0.21 16.68
C ASN A 134 -0.56 -0.03 15.16
N TYR A 135 0.38 0.67 14.52
CA TYR A 135 0.49 0.71 13.06
C TYR A 135 1.90 0.48 12.52
N GLY A 136 2.88 0.33 13.40
CA GLY A 136 4.27 -0.03 13.05
C GLY A 136 4.48 -1.55 13.00
N GLY A 137 5.75 -1.94 12.95
CA GLY A 137 6.21 -3.32 12.90
C GLY A 137 6.65 -3.78 11.51
N SER A 138 7.58 -4.74 11.49
CA SER A 138 8.18 -5.23 10.24
C SER A 138 7.17 -5.84 9.30
N PHE A 139 6.22 -6.62 9.82
CA PHE A 139 5.22 -7.25 8.98
C PHE A 139 4.26 -6.22 8.37
N THR A 140 3.83 -5.22 9.13
CA THR A 140 2.99 -4.13 8.62
C THR A 140 3.68 -3.37 7.50
N GLU A 141 4.96 -3.04 7.68
CA GLU A 141 5.71 -2.24 6.70
C GLU A 141 6.19 -3.04 5.50
N LEU A 142 6.65 -4.27 5.69
CA LEU A 142 7.38 -5.03 4.69
C LEU A 142 6.67 -6.30 4.23
N GLY A 143 5.68 -6.79 4.97
CA GLY A 143 4.98 -8.04 4.71
C GLY A 143 4.36 -8.13 3.31
N SER A 144 3.78 -7.05 2.81
CA SER A 144 3.18 -7.01 1.47
C SER A 144 4.20 -7.34 0.37
N TYR A 145 5.46 -6.92 0.52
CA TYR A 145 6.50 -7.21 -0.47
C TYR A 145 6.89 -8.68 -0.53
N ILE A 146 6.94 -9.37 0.61
CA ILE A 146 7.29 -10.80 0.67
C ILE A 146 6.09 -11.71 0.35
N MET A 147 4.88 -11.29 0.71
CA MET A 147 3.66 -12.03 0.41
C MET A 147 3.29 -11.98 -1.08
N LEU A 148 3.59 -10.89 -1.77
CA LEU A 148 3.27 -10.73 -3.19
C LEU A 148 3.82 -11.87 -4.08
N PRO A 149 5.14 -12.21 -4.08
CA PRO A 149 5.64 -13.31 -4.89
C PRO A 149 5.05 -14.67 -4.49
N VAL A 150 4.81 -14.89 -3.19
CA VAL A 150 4.22 -16.13 -2.71
C VAL A 150 2.81 -16.32 -3.29
N LEU A 151 1.94 -15.31 -3.14
CA LEU A 151 0.57 -15.35 -3.66
C LEU A 151 0.52 -15.45 -5.20
N LYS A 152 1.41 -14.73 -5.90
CA LYS A 152 1.44 -14.74 -7.36
C LYS A 152 1.97 -16.04 -7.97
N LEU A 153 2.82 -16.78 -7.28
CA LEU A 153 3.46 -17.99 -7.77
C LEU A 153 2.83 -19.28 -7.24
N LEU A 154 2.31 -19.28 -6.02
CA LEU A 154 1.69 -20.45 -5.38
C LEU A 154 0.17 -20.36 -5.27
N GLY A 155 -0.42 -19.17 -5.48
CA GLY A 155 -1.84 -18.92 -5.34
C GLY A 155 -2.27 -18.59 -3.91
N GLU A 156 -3.58 -18.52 -3.71
CA GLU A 156 -4.21 -18.07 -2.46
C GLU A 156 -4.69 -19.25 -1.58
N GLU A 157 -4.65 -20.46 -2.12
CA GLU A 157 -5.05 -21.67 -1.41
C GLU A 157 -3.91 -22.16 -0.51
N TYR A 158 -4.03 -21.96 0.78
CA TYR A 158 -3.07 -22.46 1.78
C TYR A 158 -3.77 -23.35 2.79
N THR A 159 -3.08 -24.38 3.28
CA THR A 159 -3.61 -25.35 4.25
C THR A 159 -3.26 -24.97 5.68
N ASP A 160 -2.15 -24.27 5.88
CA ASP A 160 -1.68 -23.84 7.19
C ASP A 160 -0.75 -22.64 7.05
N TYR A 161 -0.64 -21.85 8.11
CA TYR A 161 0.33 -20.76 8.23
C TYR A 161 0.81 -20.63 9.69
N ARG A 162 2.03 -20.16 9.84
CA ARG A 162 2.63 -19.88 11.13
C ARG A 162 3.38 -18.57 11.11
N PHE A 163 3.20 -17.77 12.13
CA PHE A 163 3.96 -16.55 12.36
C PHE A 163 4.89 -16.74 13.57
N GLU A 164 6.14 -16.37 13.39
CA GLU A 164 7.11 -16.24 14.46
C GLU A 164 7.74 -14.85 14.37
N SER A 165 7.84 -14.15 15.47
CA SER A 165 8.43 -12.82 15.52
C SER A 165 9.40 -12.70 16.72
N LEU A 166 10.47 -11.95 16.50
CA LEU A 166 11.33 -11.47 17.57
C LEU A 166 10.82 -10.07 17.94
N ARG A 167 10.20 -9.98 19.11
CA ARG A 167 9.62 -8.71 19.56
C ARG A 167 10.66 -7.86 20.27
N GLY A 168 10.67 -6.57 19.94
CA GLY A 168 11.40 -5.56 20.68
C GLY A 168 10.79 -5.30 22.07
N GLU A 169 11.43 -4.47 22.87
CA GLU A 169 10.98 -4.09 24.22
C GLU A 169 9.58 -3.45 24.23
N ASN A 170 9.21 -2.78 23.15
CA ASN A 170 7.88 -2.15 22.96
C ASN A 170 6.81 -3.11 22.40
N GLY A 171 7.15 -4.38 22.19
CA GLY A 171 6.23 -5.42 21.69
C GLY A 171 6.05 -5.48 20.18
N LEU A 172 6.67 -4.58 19.40
CA LEU A 172 6.70 -4.66 17.93
C LEU A 172 7.67 -5.76 17.46
N ASP A 173 7.40 -6.31 16.28
CA ASP A 173 8.25 -7.24 15.54
C ASP A 173 9.33 -6.54 14.71
#